data_fa02a5c478ae91f4b8466256e0b6d1ac
#
_entry.id   fa02a5c478ae91f4b8466256e0b6d1ac
#
_cell.length_a   1.000
_cell.length_b   1.000
_cell.length_c   1.000
_cell.angle_alpha   90.00
_cell.angle_beta   90.00
_cell.angle_gamma   90.00
#
_symmetry.space_group_name_H-M   'P 1'
#
loop_
_entity.id
_entity.type
_entity.pdbx_description
1 polymer ?
#
loop_
_entity_poly.entity_id
_entity_poly.type
_entity_poly.pdbx_seq_one_letter_code
_entity_poly.pdbx_strand_id
1 'polypeptide(L)'
;MVRRGKEPAKGTLDLPGGFVDMDENAEEGMLREIKEETGLRLQKPQYLFSIPNLYEYSGMTIHTLDLFFRLDVEDDCNATAADDAADAMWLPLNKLDHTQFGLHSISQAVKRFLSENR
;
A
#
# COMPACT_ATOMS: atom_id res chain seq x y z
N MET A 1 -5.05 -4.18 -4.00
CA MET A 1 -4.29 -4.84 -2.93
C MET A 1 -3.24 -5.75 -3.50
N VAL A 2 -2.16 -5.93 -2.82
CA VAL A 2 -1.12 -6.87 -3.21
C VAL A 2 -0.89 -7.84 -2.06
N ARG A 3 -0.31 -9.01 -2.38
CA ARG A 3 0.10 -9.98 -1.38
C ARG A 3 1.61 -9.90 -1.21
N ARG A 4 2.08 -9.85 0.02
CA ARG A 4 3.50 -9.73 0.29
C ARG A 4 4.23 -11.00 -0.14
N GLY A 5 5.28 -10.82 -0.94
CA GLY A 5 6.15 -11.91 -1.39
C GLY A 5 7.38 -12.13 -0.52
N LYS A 6 7.65 -11.23 0.43
CA LYS A 6 8.83 -11.26 1.29
C LYS A 6 8.46 -11.03 2.75
N GLU A 7 9.33 -11.48 3.66
CA GLU A 7 9.24 -11.11 5.07
C GLU A 7 9.60 -9.63 5.26
N PRO A 8 9.08 -8.94 6.29
CA PRO A 8 8.14 -9.45 7.28
C PRO A 8 6.72 -9.65 6.72
N ALA A 9 5.94 -10.47 7.40
CA ALA A 9 4.52 -10.71 7.09
C ALA A 9 4.25 -11.30 5.69
N LYS A 10 5.18 -12.15 5.19
CA LYS A 10 5.02 -12.82 3.91
C LYS A 10 3.68 -13.56 3.82
N GLY A 11 2.99 -13.42 2.69
CA GLY A 11 1.71 -14.06 2.44
C GLY A 11 0.50 -13.27 2.90
N THR A 12 0.67 -12.23 3.72
CA THR A 12 -0.44 -11.35 4.11
C THR A 12 -0.68 -10.29 3.04
N LEU A 13 -1.82 -9.62 3.13
CA LEU A 13 -2.15 -8.54 2.22
C LEU A 13 -1.37 -7.27 2.57
N ASP A 14 -1.17 -6.43 1.57
CA ASP A 14 -0.51 -5.15 1.70
C ASP A 14 -1.16 -4.17 0.73
N LEU A 15 -0.99 -2.90 1.00
CA LEU A 15 -1.31 -1.85 0.03
C LEU A 15 -0.09 -1.66 -0.88
N PRO A 16 -0.29 -1.39 -2.18
CA PRO A 16 0.86 -1.05 -3.03
C PRO A 16 1.51 0.23 -2.54
N GLY A 17 2.84 0.25 -2.53
CA GLY A 17 3.62 1.39 -2.08
C GLY A 17 5.03 0.98 -1.71
N GLY A 18 5.79 1.91 -1.18
CA GLY A 18 7.17 1.67 -0.78
C GLY A 18 7.84 2.94 -0.30
N PHE A 19 9.16 2.90 -0.20
CA PHE A 19 9.94 4.06 0.20
C PHE A 19 10.05 5.07 -0.94
N VAL A 20 10.03 6.35 -0.58
CA VAL A 20 10.25 7.43 -1.53
C VAL A 20 11.73 7.46 -1.91
N ASP A 21 12.03 7.59 -3.20
CA ASP A 21 13.40 7.74 -3.66
C ASP A 21 13.90 9.16 -3.43
N MET A 22 15.22 9.33 -3.51
CA MET A 22 15.83 10.64 -3.43
C MET A 22 15.25 11.54 -4.53
N ASP A 23 14.97 12.79 -4.18
CA ASP A 23 14.43 13.80 -5.09
C ASP A 23 12.97 13.55 -5.55
N GLU A 24 12.29 12.56 -4.98
CA GLU A 24 10.84 12.38 -5.19
C GLU A 24 10.06 13.00 -4.03
N ASN A 25 8.92 13.60 -4.33
CA ASN A 25 7.93 13.88 -3.30
C ASN A 25 7.06 12.63 -3.03
N ALA A 26 6.18 12.72 -2.03
CA ALA A 26 5.37 11.56 -1.64
C ALA A 26 4.46 11.08 -2.76
N GLU A 27 3.84 12.01 -3.49
CA GLU A 27 2.92 11.68 -4.59
C GLU A 27 3.65 11.00 -5.75
N GLU A 28 4.82 11.52 -6.12
CA GLU A 28 5.64 10.94 -7.18
C GLU A 28 6.11 9.53 -6.81
N GLY A 29 6.58 9.35 -5.59
CA GLY A 29 7.02 8.04 -5.11
C GLY A 29 5.90 7.03 -5.09
N MET A 30 4.72 7.44 -4.67
CA MET A 30 3.57 6.57 -4.59
C MET A 30 3.08 6.15 -5.99
N LEU A 31 3.01 7.08 -6.94
CA LEU A 31 2.63 6.75 -8.31
C LEU A 31 3.63 5.81 -8.97
N ARG A 32 4.92 6.01 -8.72
CA ARG A 32 5.97 5.13 -9.21
C ARG A 32 5.82 3.72 -8.64
N GLU A 33 5.64 3.60 -7.34
CA GLU A 33 5.49 2.30 -6.67
C GLU A 33 4.25 1.54 -7.16
N ILE A 34 3.13 2.23 -7.36
CA ILE A 34 1.92 1.60 -7.88
C ILE A 34 2.18 1.04 -9.29
N LYS A 35 2.83 1.81 -10.15
CA LYS A 35 3.17 1.35 -11.49
C LYS A 35 4.09 0.14 -11.46
N GLU A 36 5.12 0.18 -10.60
CA GLU A 36 6.06 -0.93 -10.46
C GLU A 36 5.40 -2.20 -9.93
N GLU A 37 4.51 -2.08 -8.96
CA GLU A 37 3.90 -3.24 -8.31
C GLU A 37 2.65 -3.78 -9.02
N THR A 38 1.91 -2.93 -9.71
CA THR A 38 0.62 -3.32 -10.28
C THR A 38 0.50 -3.08 -11.79
N GLY A 39 1.42 -2.34 -12.37
CA GLY A 39 1.36 -1.96 -13.79
C GLY A 39 0.40 -0.80 -14.08
N LEU A 40 -0.31 -0.30 -13.07
CA LEU A 40 -1.29 0.77 -13.26
C LEU A 40 -0.60 2.13 -13.34
N ARG A 41 -1.01 2.95 -14.30
CA ARG A 41 -0.57 4.34 -14.43
C ARG A 41 -1.71 5.24 -13.99
N LEU A 42 -1.63 5.71 -12.76
CA LEU A 42 -2.67 6.50 -12.13
C LEU A 42 -2.22 7.95 -11.97
N GLN A 43 -3.17 8.84 -11.71
CA GLN A 43 -2.92 10.27 -11.56
C GLN A 43 -3.78 10.82 -10.43
N LYS A 44 -3.43 12.02 -9.97
CA LYS A 44 -4.19 12.79 -8.98
C LYS A 44 -4.41 12.04 -7.67
N PRO A 45 -3.32 11.63 -6.99
CA PRO A 45 -3.47 11.01 -5.67
C PRO A 45 -4.07 12.02 -4.68
N GLN A 46 -5.01 11.53 -3.87
CA GLN A 46 -5.63 12.31 -2.82
C GLN A 46 -5.07 11.87 -1.48
N TYR A 47 -4.41 12.77 -0.78
CA TYR A 47 -3.86 12.46 0.54
C TYR A 47 -4.98 12.21 1.54
N LEU A 48 -4.86 11.14 2.32
CA LEU A 48 -5.83 10.76 3.34
C LEU A 48 -5.32 11.08 4.74
N PHE A 49 -4.24 10.44 5.15
CA PHE A 49 -3.68 10.57 6.50
C PHE A 49 -2.29 9.94 6.54
N SER A 50 -1.61 10.12 7.66
CA SER A 50 -0.34 9.48 7.93
C SER A 50 -0.41 8.67 9.23
N ILE A 51 0.39 7.61 9.33
CA ILE A 51 0.48 6.77 10.51
C ILE A 51 1.96 6.51 10.78
N PRO A 52 2.42 6.77 12.03
CA PRO A 52 3.80 6.44 12.39
C PRO A 52 3.96 4.93 12.51
N ASN A 53 5.14 4.43 12.16
CA ASN A 53 5.41 3.01 12.15
C ASN A 53 6.84 2.71 12.58
N LEU A 54 7.05 1.50 13.12
CA LEU A 54 8.37 0.92 13.30
C LEU A 54 8.53 -0.19 12.26
N TYR A 55 9.50 -0.03 11.38
CA TYR A 55 9.71 -0.95 10.27
C TYR A 55 11.02 -1.71 10.44
N GLU A 56 10.93 -3.06 10.40
CA GLU A 56 12.11 -3.93 10.45
C GLU A 56 12.71 -4.03 9.05
N TYR A 57 13.95 -3.59 8.90
CA TYR A 57 14.65 -3.63 7.63
C TYR A 57 16.10 -4.02 7.84
N SER A 58 16.52 -5.12 7.24
CA SER A 58 17.90 -5.64 7.33
C SER A 58 18.43 -5.75 8.77
N GLY A 59 17.59 -6.24 9.68
CA GLY A 59 17.95 -6.42 11.07
C GLY A 59 17.94 -5.14 11.92
N MET A 60 17.50 -4.02 11.34
CA MET A 60 17.39 -2.75 12.04
C MET A 60 15.93 -2.33 12.15
N THR A 61 15.61 -1.63 13.24
CA THR A 61 14.28 -1.01 13.40
C THR A 61 14.36 0.45 12.96
N ILE A 62 13.55 0.80 11.97
CA ILE A 62 13.49 2.13 11.41
C ILE A 62 12.14 2.76 11.75
N HIS A 63 12.19 4.01 12.27
CA HIS A 63 10.97 4.79 12.46
C HIS A 63 10.58 5.43 11.14
N THR A 64 9.35 5.15 10.67
CA THR A 64 8.81 5.74 9.46
C THR A 64 7.54 6.51 9.75
N LEU A 65 7.23 7.45 8.87
CA LEU A 65 5.93 8.09 8.82
C LEU A 65 5.30 7.69 7.49
N ASP A 66 4.31 6.83 7.57
CA ASP A 66 3.68 6.26 6.39
C ASP A 66 2.53 7.14 5.94
N LEU A 67 2.58 7.62 4.69
CA LEU A 67 1.56 8.48 4.10
C LEU A 67 0.65 7.65 3.22
N PHE A 68 -0.65 7.82 3.38
CA PHE A 68 -1.67 7.05 2.67
C PHE A 68 -2.47 7.94 1.72
N PHE A 69 -2.71 7.42 0.52
CA PHE A 69 -3.39 8.13 -0.55
C PHE A 69 -4.52 7.29 -1.12
N ARG A 70 -5.52 7.99 -1.63
CA ARG A 70 -6.58 7.40 -2.43
C ARG A 70 -6.36 7.75 -3.89
N LEU A 71 -6.47 6.75 -4.77
CA LEU A 71 -6.45 6.94 -6.21
C LEU A 71 -7.66 6.24 -6.80
N ASP A 72 -8.40 6.98 -7.61
CA ASP A 72 -9.52 6.42 -8.33
C ASP A 72 -9.02 5.80 -9.63
N VAL A 73 -9.60 4.66 -9.99
CA VAL A 73 -9.25 3.91 -11.20
C VAL A 73 -10.49 3.73 -12.06
N GLU A 74 -10.27 3.51 -13.35
CA GLU A 74 -11.37 3.17 -14.26
C GLU A 74 -11.82 1.73 -14.01
N ASP A 75 -13.09 1.44 -14.27
CA ASP A 75 -13.71 0.15 -13.96
C ASP A 75 -13.05 -1.03 -14.68
N ASP A 76 -12.43 -0.79 -15.82
CA ASP A 76 -11.80 -1.85 -16.63
C ASP A 76 -10.29 -2.00 -16.38
N CYS A 77 -9.74 -1.34 -15.38
CA CYS A 77 -8.32 -1.48 -15.05
C CYS A 77 -8.02 -2.85 -14.47
N ASN A 78 -6.92 -3.45 -14.96
CA ASN A 78 -6.41 -4.72 -14.45
C ASN A 78 -5.05 -4.52 -13.80
N ALA A 79 -4.93 -4.90 -12.53
CA ALA A 79 -3.66 -4.88 -11.83
C ALA A 79 -2.92 -6.19 -12.08
N THR A 80 -1.61 -6.11 -12.29
CA THR A 80 -0.73 -7.27 -12.48
C THR A 80 0.39 -7.19 -11.47
N ALA A 81 0.62 -8.27 -10.73
CA ALA A 81 1.69 -8.34 -9.75
C ALA A 81 3.05 -8.17 -10.41
N ALA A 82 3.93 -7.38 -9.79
CA ALA A 82 5.28 -7.11 -10.26
C ALA A 82 6.19 -6.87 -9.06
N ASP A 83 7.51 -6.88 -9.31
CA ASP A 83 8.55 -6.69 -8.30
C ASP A 83 8.39 -7.67 -7.12
N ASP A 84 8.35 -7.18 -5.90
CA ASP A 84 8.30 -7.98 -4.68
C ASP A 84 6.89 -8.45 -4.32
N ALA A 85 5.88 -8.08 -5.09
CA ALA A 85 4.51 -8.52 -4.84
C ALA A 85 4.31 -9.92 -5.41
N ALA A 86 3.79 -10.84 -4.60
CA ALA A 86 3.47 -12.19 -5.04
C ALA A 86 2.20 -12.23 -5.88
N ASP A 87 1.29 -11.28 -5.66
CA ASP A 87 -0.01 -11.24 -6.32
C ASP A 87 -0.62 -9.85 -6.20
N ALA A 88 -1.39 -9.44 -7.19
CA ALA A 88 -2.15 -8.19 -7.14
C ALA A 88 -3.61 -8.49 -7.42
N MET A 89 -4.52 -7.88 -6.66
CA MET A 89 -5.94 -8.21 -6.72
C MET A 89 -6.83 -7.02 -6.37
N TRP A 90 -8.05 -7.06 -6.88
CA TRP A 90 -9.13 -6.17 -6.47
C TRP A 90 -9.98 -6.87 -5.42
N LEU A 91 -10.27 -6.18 -4.34
CA LEU A 91 -11.11 -6.72 -3.26
C LEU A 91 -12.29 -5.77 -3.02
N PRO A 92 -13.51 -6.30 -2.85
CA PRO A 92 -14.65 -5.46 -2.47
C PRO A 92 -14.45 -4.83 -1.10
N LEU A 93 -14.83 -3.57 -0.94
CA LEU A 93 -14.69 -2.87 0.35
C LEU A 93 -15.41 -3.60 1.48
N ASN A 94 -16.58 -4.19 1.21
CA ASN A 94 -17.36 -4.88 2.24
C ASN A 94 -16.75 -6.22 2.68
N LYS A 95 -15.70 -6.68 1.99
CA LYS A 95 -14.96 -7.90 2.34
C LYS A 95 -13.58 -7.62 2.91
N LEU A 96 -13.20 -6.33 3.01
CA LEU A 96 -11.91 -5.95 3.58
C LEU A 96 -11.99 -5.96 5.11
N ASP A 97 -10.97 -6.55 5.72
CA ASP A 97 -10.78 -6.55 7.15
C ASP A 97 -9.32 -6.22 7.44
N HIS A 98 -9.08 -5.31 8.39
CA HIS A 98 -7.73 -4.89 8.72
C HIS A 98 -6.84 -6.05 9.21
N THR A 99 -7.42 -7.13 9.73
CA THR A 99 -6.67 -8.29 10.20
C THR A 99 -6.03 -9.10 9.07
N GLN A 100 -6.44 -8.88 7.81
CA GLN A 100 -5.83 -9.51 6.64
C GLN A 100 -4.44 -8.93 6.33
N PHE A 101 -4.09 -7.79 6.91
CA PHE A 101 -2.87 -7.04 6.61
C PHE A 101 -1.87 -7.27 7.74
N GLY A 102 -0.69 -7.78 7.40
CA GLY A 102 0.31 -8.18 8.40
C GLY A 102 1.16 -7.05 8.93
N LEU A 103 1.30 -5.94 8.20
CA LEU A 103 2.08 -4.80 8.66
C LEU A 103 1.21 -3.88 9.50
N HIS A 104 1.73 -3.45 10.65
CA HIS A 104 0.94 -2.70 11.63
C HIS A 104 0.36 -1.39 11.10
N SER A 105 1.16 -0.55 10.47
CA SER A 105 0.67 0.74 9.94
C SER A 105 -0.37 0.54 8.86
N ILE A 106 -0.18 -0.45 8.00
CA ILE A 106 -1.12 -0.79 6.93
C ILE A 106 -2.44 -1.27 7.52
N SER A 107 -2.38 -2.17 8.50
CA SER A 107 -3.58 -2.65 9.19
C SER A 107 -4.35 -1.49 9.83
N GLN A 108 -3.67 -0.57 10.50
CA GLN A 108 -4.31 0.60 11.11
C GLN A 108 -4.89 1.54 10.07
N ALA A 109 -4.21 1.72 8.94
CA ALA A 109 -4.71 2.55 7.84
C ALA A 109 -6.00 1.98 7.25
N VAL A 110 -6.04 0.68 7.00
CA VAL A 110 -7.25 0.01 6.49
C VAL A 110 -8.40 0.14 7.47
N LYS A 111 -8.14 -0.08 8.76
CA LYS A 111 -9.15 0.06 9.80
C LYS A 111 -9.73 1.48 9.83
N ARG A 112 -8.88 2.49 9.80
CA ARG A 112 -9.29 3.89 9.80
C ARG A 112 -10.09 4.24 8.54
N PHE A 113 -9.59 3.85 7.38
CA PHE A 113 -10.27 4.11 6.11
C PHE A 113 -11.68 3.51 6.11
N LEU A 114 -11.82 2.26 6.54
CA LEU A 114 -13.13 1.59 6.57
C LEU A 114 -14.08 2.28 7.55
N SER A 115 -13.60 2.74 8.71
CA SER A 115 -14.46 3.43 9.67
C SER A 115 -14.92 4.80 9.18
N GLU A 116 -14.10 5.49 8.39
CA GLU A 116 -14.43 6.82 7.86
C GLU A 116 -15.29 6.78 6.58
N ASN A 117 -15.33 5.64 5.90
CA ASN A 117 -15.98 5.49 4.58
C ASN A 117 -17.10 4.45 4.55
N ARG A 118 -17.65 4.14 5.69
CA ARG A 118 -18.82 3.25 5.80
C ARG A 118 -20.12 4.02 5.77
#